data_095b728a062b96cc0965edb1859ac523
#
_entry.id   095b728a062b96cc0965edb1859ac523
#
_cell.length_a   1.000
_cell.length_b   1.000
_cell.length_c   1.000
_cell.angle_alpha   90.00
_cell.angle_beta   90.00
_cell.angle_gamma   90.00
#
_symmetry.space_group_name_H-M   'P 1'
#
loop_
_entity.id
_entity.type
_entity.pdbx_description
1 polymer ?
#
loop_
_entity_poly.entity_id
_entity_poly.type
_entity_poly.pdbx_seq_one_letter_code
_entity_poly.pdbx_strand_id
1 'polypeptide(L)'
;MADIIKVEHLSYVYNPGMPNAVTALDDVSFTVEEGDFVGIIGATGSGKSTLITHMNGLNKPTSGKIYIDGRDLWEDPEKIRDFRFLTGLVFQYPEYQLFEETCYKDIAFGPKNMGLDEAEIDRRVHEAADFVGLDPALLERSPFELSGGQKRRVAVAGVMAMKPRILVLDEPAAGLDPEGRDDILSEVKEYHKKTGTTVLLVSHSMEDIAKYANRVLVMSNKKIAMYDTVEKVFARAPELLELGLSVPQVTKVFLKLREMGVDVPADVYTVPYAVKMILEAKRRRDAGESLVLPREAKQKGGADGC
;
A
#
# COMPACT_ATOMS: atom_id res chain seq x y z
N MET A 1 -2.15 -1.81 20.50
CA MET A 1 -1.57 -0.60 19.89
C MET A 1 -2.69 0.42 19.73
N ALA A 2 -2.42 1.70 19.60
CA ALA A 2 -3.47 2.70 19.43
C ALA A 2 -3.87 2.79 17.95
N ASP A 3 -5.15 3.05 17.69
CA ASP A 3 -5.64 3.28 16.33
C ASP A 3 -5.13 4.64 15.84
N ILE A 4 -4.30 4.66 14.79
CA ILE A 4 -3.80 5.91 14.20
C ILE A 4 -4.73 6.43 13.10
N ILE A 5 -5.43 5.53 12.41
CA ILE A 5 -6.50 5.86 11.46
C ILE A 5 -7.75 5.11 11.89
N LYS A 6 -8.87 5.81 11.97
CA LYS A 6 -10.20 5.21 12.12
C LYS A 6 -11.16 5.84 11.13
N VAL A 7 -11.81 5.01 10.34
CA VAL A 7 -12.81 5.41 9.35
C VAL A 7 -14.15 4.81 9.75
N GLU A 8 -15.18 5.64 9.82
CA GLU A 8 -16.52 5.25 10.22
C GLU A 8 -17.54 5.66 9.16
N HIS A 9 -18.20 4.66 8.56
CA HIS A 9 -19.29 4.82 7.60
C HIS A 9 -19.02 5.80 6.46
N LEU A 10 -17.76 5.82 5.97
CA LEU A 10 -17.30 6.73 4.94
C LEU A 10 -18.00 6.43 3.61
N SER A 11 -18.74 7.42 3.11
CA SER A 11 -19.26 7.41 1.74
C SER A 11 -18.85 8.67 0.99
N TYR A 12 -18.59 8.52 -0.30
CA TYR A 12 -18.19 9.63 -1.16
C TYR A 12 -18.79 9.53 -2.55
N VAL A 13 -19.39 10.63 -2.98
CA VAL A 13 -20.00 10.78 -4.31
C VAL A 13 -19.32 11.95 -5.03
N TYR A 14 -18.73 11.70 -6.19
CA TYR A 14 -18.30 12.76 -7.09
C TYR A 14 -19.50 13.46 -7.71
N ASN A 15 -19.46 14.78 -7.82
CA ASN A 15 -20.51 15.62 -8.42
C ASN A 15 -21.91 15.33 -7.84
N PRO A 16 -22.11 15.39 -6.51
CA PRO A 16 -23.39 15.05 -5.91
C PRO A 16 -24.50 15.99 -6.40
N GLY A 17 -25.65 15.42 -6.75
CA GLY A 17 -26.80 16.16 -7.30
C GLY A 17 -26.70 16.51 -8.78
N MET A 18 -25.64 16.13 -9.48
CA MET A 18 -25.46 16.32 -10.91
C MET A 18 -25.84 15.04 -11.70
N PRO A 19 -26.23 15.15 -13.00
CA PRO A 19 -26.53 13.97 -13.83
C PRO A 19 -25.36 12.97 -13.96
N ASN A 20 -24.13 13.41 -13.75
CA ASN A 20 -22.91 12.61 -13.77
C ASN A 20 -22.39 12.27 -12.37
N ALA A 21 -23.26 12.23 -11.37
CA ALA A 21 -22.91 11.80 -10.03
C ALA A 21 -22.42 10.35 -10.01
N VAL A 22 -21.26 10.11 -9.39
CA VAL A 22 -20.64 8.77 -9.30
C VAL A 22 -20.28 8.48 -7.85
N THR A 23 -20.89 7.45 -7.28
CA THR A 23 -20.46 6.93 -5.97
C THR A 23 -19.10 6.28 -6.12
N ALA A 24 -18.13 6.71 -5.33
CA ALA A 24 -16.77 6.18 -5.32
C ALA A 24 -16.44 5.39 -4.06
N LEU A 25 -17.09 5.70 -2.94
CA LEU A 25 -17.02 4.95 -1.69
C LEU A 25 -18.44 4.78 -1.15
N ASP A 26 -18.76 3.62 -0.61
CA ASP A 26 -20.08 3.26 -0.10
C ASP A 26 -19.95 2.53 1.24
N ASP A 27 -20.20 3.25 2.33
CA ASP A 27 -20.24 2.73 3.72
C ASP A 27 -18.95 1.98 4.13
N VAL A 28 -17.78 2.64 3.94
CA VAL A 28 -16.47 2.08 4.24
C VAL A 28 -16.10 2.35 5.70
N SER A 29 -15.81 1.28 6.47
CA SER A 29 -15.38 1.38 7.88
C SER A 29 -14.18 0.47 8.13
N PHE A 30 -13.10 0.98 8.74
CA PHE A 30 -11.92 0.22 9.13
C PHE A 30 -11.05 1.01 10.11
N THR A 31 -10.12 0.31 10.74
CA THR A 31 -9.10 0.91 11.63
C THR A 31 -7.71 0.44 11.21
N VAL A 32 -6.70 1.31 11.39
CA VAL A 32 -5.29 0.98 11.18
C VAL A 32 -4.56 1.27 12.48
N GLU A 33 -3.83 0.30 12.98
CA GLU A 33 -3.01 0.45 14.17
C GLU A 33 -1.71 1.21 13.84
N GLU A 34 -1.19 1.96 14.80
CA GLU A 34 0.08 2.66 14.64
C GLU A 34 1.21 1.65 14.41
N GLY A 35 2.05 1.90 13.40
CA GLY A 35 3.13 1.01 12.99
C GLY A 35 2.70 -0.14 12.08
N ASP A 36 1.44 -0.19 11.61
CA ASP A 36 1.04 -1.14 10.57
C ASP A 36 1.61 -0.77 9.19
N PHE A 37 1.87 -1.80 8.39
CA PHE A 37 2.14 -1.66 6.96
C PHE A 37 0.98 -2.32 6.20
N VAL A 38 0.01 -1.52 5.79
CA VAL A 38 -1.24 -2.01 5.16
C VAL A 38 -1.14 -1.95 3.65
N GLY A 39 -1.28 -3.09 2.99
CA GLY A 39 -1.49 -3.17 1.55
C GLY A 39 -2.94 -2.91 1.19
N ILE A 40 -3.21 -2.06 0.21
CA ILE A 40 -4.56 -1.80 -0.31
C ILE A 40 -4.64 -2.34 -1.73
N ILE A 41 -5.49 -3.34 -1.94
CA ILE A 41 -5.70 -3.99 -3.23
C ILE A 41 -7.16 -3.88 -3.68
N GLY A 42 -7.40 -4.06 -4.96
CA GLY A 42 -8.74 -4.02 -5.53
C GLY A 42 -8.69 -3.75 -7.04
N ALA A 43 -9.73 -4.09 -7.76
CA ALA A 43 -9.83 -3.83 -9.19
C ALA A 43 -9.81 -2.31 -9.50
N THR A 44 -9.51 -1.95 -10.75
CA THR A 44 -9.63 -0.56 -11.20
C THR A 44 -11.07 -0.07 -10.98
N GLY A 45 -11.21 1.14 -10.44
CA GLY A 45 -12.52 1.72 -10.12
C GLY A 45 -13.17 1.18 -8.83
N SER A 46 -12.48 0.36 -8.02
CA SER A 46 -12.99 -0.11 -6.73
C SER A 46 -13.01 0.95 -5.62
N GLY A 47 -12.40 2.13 -5.84
CA GLY A 47 -12.39 3.26 -4.90
C GLY A 47 -11.06 3.47 -4.15
N LYS A 48 -9.99 2.71 -4.44
CA LYS A 48 -8.69 2.80 -3.73
C LYS A 48 -8.10 4.21 -3.70
N SER A 49 -7.88 4.83 -4.86
CA SER A 49 -7.29 6.18 -4.93
C SER A 49 -8.20 7.22 -4.27
N THR A 50 -9.52 7.07 -4.37
CA THR A 50 -10.47 7.91 -3.64
C THR A 50 -10.34 7.72 -2.14
N LEU A 51 -10.19 6.47 -1.65
CA LEU A 51 -10.02 6.20 -0.22
C LEU A 51 -8.76 6.88 0.33
N ILE A 52 -7.61 6.70 -0.35
CA ILE A 52 -6.34 7.24 0.17
C ILE A 52 -6.28 8.78 0.13
N THR A 53 -6.95 9.44 -0.83
CA THR A 53 -7.04 10.91 -0.86
C THR A 53 -7.88 11.49 0.29
N HIS A 54 -8.79 10.69 0.86
CA HIS A 54 -9.51 11.06 2.08
C HIS A 54 -8.61 11.01 3.32
N MET A 55 -7.62 10.11 3.37
CA MET A 55 -6.70 9.99 4.52
C MET A 55 -5.80 11.22 4.67
N ASN A 56 -5.54 11.95 3.59
CA ASN A 56 -4.76 13.19 3.60
C ASN A 56 -5.65 14.46 3.63
N GLY A 57 -6.97 14.30 3.70
CA GLY A 57 -7.93 15.42 3.71
C GLY A 57 -7.97 16.21 2.40
N LEU A 58 -7.64 15.61 1.27
CA LEU A 58 -7.85 16.22 -0.06
C LEU A 58 -9.32 16.21 -0.46
N ASN A 59 -10.03 15.15 -0.08
CA ASN A 59 -11.47 15.03 -0.30
C ASN A 59 -12.22 15.06 1.04
N LYS A 60 -13.31 15.85 1.11
CA LYS A 60 -14.22 15.82 2.23
C LYS A 60 -15.28 14.75 2.02
N PRO A 61 -15.56 13.86 2.99
CA PRO A 61 -16.61 12.86 2.89
C PRO A 61 -17.98 13.46 2.54
N THR A 62 -18.77 12.72 1.77
CA THR A 62 -20.22 13.02 1.60
C THR A 62 -20.97 12.65 2.89
N SER A 63 -20.60 11.54 3.54
CA SER A 63 -21.05 11.13 4.85
C SER A 63 -19.99 10.27 5.55
N GLY A 64 -20.16 10.07 6.86
CA GLY A 64 -19.21 9.36 7.70
C GLY A 64 -18.11 10.25 8.25
N LYS A 65 -17.15 9.65 8.96
CA LYS A 65 -16.07 10.35 9.65
C LYS A 65 -14.73 9.66 9.47
N ILE A 66 -13.68 10.46 9.53
CA ILE A 66 -12.29 10.00 9.47
C ILE A 66 -11.57 10.61 10.67
N TYR A 67 -10.95 9.74 11.45
CA TYR A 67 -10.13 10.16 12.58
C TYR A 67 -8.67 9.82 12.28
N ILE A 68 -7.80 10.80 12.45
CA ILE A 68 -6.34 10.67 12.38
C ILE A 68 -5.78 11.02 13.75
N ASP A 69 -5.04 10.09 14.35
CA ASP A 69 -4.48 10.26 15.69
C ASP A 69 -5.57 10.66 16.73
N GLY A 70 -6.74 9.98 16.65
CA GLY A 70 -7.89 10.19 17.52
C GLY A 70 -8.68 11.48 17.29
N ARG A 71 -8.31 12.33 16.32
CA ARG A 71 -8.97 13.61 16.02
C ARG A 71 -9.78 13.50 14.73
N ASP A 72 -11.01 14.00 14.73
CA ASP A 72 -11.84 14.07 13.52
C ASP A 72 -11.18 15.03 12.50
N LEU A 73 -10.88 14.50 11.32
CA LEU A 73 -10.16 15.23 10.26
C LEU A 73 -10.91 16.46 9.75
N TRP A 74 -12.24 16.47 9.88
CA TRP A 74 -13.10 17.51 9.33
C TRP A 74 -13.88 18.30 10.40
N GLU A 75 -13.59 18.11 11.69
CA GLU A 75 -14.18 18.88 12.78
C GLU A 75 -13.84 20.37 12.66
N ASP A 76 -12.59 20.67 12.30
CA ASP A 76 -12.09 22.03 12.12
C ASP A 76 -11.35 22.14 10.76
N PRO A 77 -12.00 22.65 9.70
CA PRO A 77 -11.42 22.78 8.38
C PRO A 77 -10.14 23.64 8.33
N GLU A 78 -9.94 24.57 9.27
CA GLU A 78 -8.75 25.42 9.31
C GLU A 78 -7.50 24.62 9.70
N LYS A 79 -7.67 23.51 10.44
CA LYS A 79 -6.59 22.61 10.87
C LYS A 79 -6.25 21.49 9.90
N ILE A 80 -6.91 21.44 8.73
CA ILE A 80 -6.66 20.39 7.73
C ILE A 80 -5.19 20.32 7.30
N ARG A 81 -4.49 21.45 7.34
CA ARG A 81 -3.06 21.54 7.02
C ARG A 81 -2.20 20.73 7.99
N ASP A 82 -2.52 20.73 9.27
CA ASP A 82 -1.78 19.98 10.29
C ASP A 82 -1.90 18.47 10.05
N PHE A 83 -3.08 18.01 9.64
CA PHE A 83 -3.30 16.61 9.27
C PHE A 83 -2.51 16.21 8.02
N ARG A 84 -2.31 17.12 7.05
CA ARG A 84 -1.49 16.86 5.86
C ARG A 84 -0.02 16.68 6.18
N PHE A 85 0.48 17.30 7.25
CA PHE A 85 1.84 17.05 7.74
C PHE A 85 1.95 15.71 8.49
N LEU A 86 0.87 15.28 9.15
CA LEU A 86 0.83 13.95 9.79
C LEU A 86 0.68 12.82 8.78
N THR A 87 -0.02 13.06 7.66
CA THR A 87 -0.30 12.07 6.63
C THR A 87 0.32 12.50 5.31
N GLY A 88 1.55 12.03 5.05
CA GLY A 88 2.23 12.23 3.77
C GLY A 88 1.59 11.37 2.69
N LEU A 89 1.33 11.96 1.52
CA LEU A 89 0.75 11.26 0.37
C LEU A 89 1.68 11.37 -0.84
N VAL A 90 2.11 10.22 -1.35
CA VAL A 90 2.84 10.08 -2.61
C VAL A 90 1.84 9.55 -3.65
N PHE A 91 1.55 10.36 -4.66
CA PHE A 91 0.65 10.00 -5.76
C PHE A 91 1.31 9.06 -6.78
N GLN A 92 0.50 8.45 -7.61
CA GLN A 92 0.96 7.74 -8.80
C GLN A 92 1.72 8.71 -9.72
N TYR A 93 2.92 8.31 -10.19
CA TYR A 93 3.83 9.16 -10.96
C TYR A 93 4.22 10.46 -10.25
N PRO A 94 4.79 10.40 -9.03
CA PRO A 94 5.04 11.58 -8.21
C PRO A 94 6.08 12.51 -8.84
N GLU A 95 6.89 12.02 -9.78
CA GLU A 95 7.85 12.79 -10.58
C GLU A 95 7.24 13.94 -11.39
N TYR A 96 5.94 13.89 -11.67
CA TYR A 96 5.24 15.00 -12.34
C TYR A 96 4.85 16.14 -11.41
N GLN A 97 5.08 15.98 -10.11
CA GLN A 97 4.76 16.99 -9.10
C GLN A 97 5.95 17.88 -8.74
N LEU A 98 7.13 17.62 -9.30
CA LEU A 98 8.32 18.43 -9.09
C LEU A 98 8.19 19.75 -9.85
N PHE A 99 8.50 20.88 -9.19
CA PHE A 99 8.28 22.22 -9.75
C PHE A 99 9.34 23.25 -9.35
N GLU A 100 10.20 22.93 -8.40
CA GLU A 100 11.23 23.83 -7.90
C GLU A 100 12.47 23.86 -8.82
N GLU A 101 13.33 24.86 -8.64
CA GLU A 101 14.53 25.05 -9.43
C GLU A 101 15.59 23.98 -9.16
N THR A 102 15.67 23.48 -7.92
CA THR A 102 16.62 22.44 -7.49
C THR A 102 15.92 21.32 -6.73
N CYS A 103 16.50 20.12 -6.74
CA CYS A 103 16.02 18.99 -5.98
C CYS A 103 15.97 19.29 -4.47
N TYR A 104 16.98 20.01 -3.96
CA TYR A 104 17.00 20.46 -2.58
C TYR A 104 15.76 21.29 -2.23
N LYS A 105 15.40 22.26 -3.08
CA LYS A 105 14.24 23.14 -2.86
C LYS A 105 12.92 22.36 -2.92
N ASP A 106 12.78 21.39 -3.83
CA ASP A 106 11.61 20.51 -3.90
C ASP A 106 11.46 19.68 -2.62
N ILE A 107 12.53 19.04 -2.13
CA ILE A 107 12.51 18.26 -0.89
C ILE A 107 12.26 19.18 0.32
N ALA A 108 12.83 20.38 0.35
CA ALA A 108 12.67 21.35 1.42
C ALA A 108 11.27 21.99 1.48
N PHE A 109 10.47 21.88 0.42
CA PHE A 109 9.17 22.57 0.31
C PHE A 109 8.21 22.21 1.46
N GLY A 110 8.06 20.92 1.76
CA GLY A 110 7.25 20.43 2.88
C GLY A 110 7.74 20.99 4.23
N PRO A 111 8.98 20.74 4.64
CA PRO A 111 9.58 21.27 5.85
C PRO A 111 9.48 22.80 6.02
N LYS A 112 9.68 23.57 4.94
CA LYS A 112 9.47 25.03 4.93
C LYS A 112 8.03 25.41 5.26
N ASN A 113 7.08 24.71 4.66
CA ASN A 113 5.66 24.90 4.91
C ASN A 113 5.23 24.52 6.34
N MET A 114 5.99 23.68 7.02
CA MET A 114 5.82 23.37 8.44
C MET A 114 6.34 24.49 9.35
N GLY A 115 7.05 25.48 8.81
CA GLY A 115 7.63 26.61 9.57
C GLY A 115 8.87 26.23 10.37
N LEU A 116 9.60 25.20 9.93
CA LEU A 116 10.85 24.78 10.56
C LEU A 116 11.98 25.78 10.26
N ASP A 117 12.97 25.83 11.13
CA ASP A 117 14.16 26.64 10.89
C ASP A 117 15.08 26.01 9.82
N GLU A 118 15.98 26.82 9.27
CA GLU A 118 16.84 26.43 8.16
C GLU A 118 17.74 25.21 8.50
N ALA A 119 18.25 25.12 9.71
CA ALA A 119 19.11 24.02 10.13
C ALA A 119 18.35 22.68 10.20
N GLU A 120 17.11 22.72 10.69
CA GLU A 120 16.24 21.54 10.72
C GLU A 120 15.76 21.16 9.33
N ILE A 121 15.48 22.14 8.45
CA ILE A 121 15.14 21.89 7.07
C ILE A 121 16.30 21.19 6.36
N ASP A 122 17.51 21.73 6.46
CA ASP A 122 18.70 21.15 5.84
C ASP A 122 18.95 19.71 6.30
N ARG A 123 18.88 19.48 7.61
CA ARG A 123 19.00 18.13 8.20
C ARG A 123 17.97 17.16 7.62
N ARG A 124 16.70 17.58 7.52
CA ARG A 124 15.61 16.72 7.01
C ARG A 124 15.75 16.43 5.52
N VAL A 125 16.20 17.41 4.73
CA VAL A 125 16.47 17.23 3.30
C VAL A 125 17.53 16.17 3.08
N HIS A 126 18.66 16.27 3.78
CA HIS A 126 19.76 15.31 3.64
C HIS A 126 19.37 13.91 4.16
N GLU A 127 18.69 13.82 5.30
CA GLU A 127 18.19 12.54 5.81
C GLU A 127 17.19 11.89 4.83
N ALA A 128 16.27 12.65 4.25
CA ALA A 128 15.30 12.12 3.30
C ALA A 128 15.96 11.69 1.99
N ALA A 129 16.93 12.47 1.50
CA ALA A 129 17.71 12.12 0.30
C ALA A 129 18.50 10.80 0.50
N ASP A 130 19.13 10.64 1.68
CA ASP A 130 19.85 9.41 2.04
C ASP A 130 18.91 8.20 2.09
N PHE A 131 17.72 8.34 2.69
CA PHE A 131 16.73 7.27 2.76
C PHE A 131 16.29 6.74 1.40
N VAL A 132 16.16 7.61 0.41
CA VAL A 132 15.76 7.20 -0.95
C VAL A 132 16.98 6.92 -1.86
N GLY A 133 18.18 6.84 -1.32
CA GLY A 133 19.39 6.58 -2.08
C GLY A 133 19.65 7.62 -3.18
N LEU A 134 19.31 8.90 -2.95
CA LEU A 134 19.61 9.99 -3.87
C LEU A 134 21.04 10.47 -3.66
N ASP A 135 21.83 10.50 -4.76
CA ASP A 135 23.18 11.04 -4.71
C ASP A 135 23.14 12.50 -4.25
N PRO A 136 23.87 12.89 -3.18
CA PRO A 136 23.90 14.26 -2.69
C PRO A 136 24.31 15.29 -3.75
N ALA A 137 25.13 14.91 -4.74
CA ALA A 137 25.50 15.79 -5.85
C ALA A 137 24.31 16.21 -6.74
N LEU A 138 23.19 15.52 -6.64
CA LEU A 138 21.97 15.85 -7.38
C LEU A 138 21.11 16.89 -6.67
N LEU A 139 21.34 17.20 -5.40
CA LEU A 139 20.50 18.13 -4.63
C LEU A 139 20.48 19.54 -5.23
N GLU A 140 21.63 19.98 -5.74
CA GLU A 140 21.75 21.32 -6.36
C GLU A 140 21.35 21.35 -7.85
N ARG A 141 21.01 20.18 -8.43
CA ARG A 141 20.60 20.11 -9.83
C ARG A 141 19.10 20.36 -9.98
N SER A 142 18.73 20.81 -11.18
CA SER A 142 17.33 20.91 -11.54
C SER A 142 16.67 19.51 -11.60
N PRO A 143 15.49 19.30 -10.99
CA PRO A 143 14.76 18.07 -11.13
C PRO A 143 14.49 17.69 -12.60
N PHE A 144 14.36 18.70 -13.48
CA PHE A 144 14.04 18.47 -14.89
C PHE A 144 15.19 17.83 -15.68
N GLU A 145 16.43 17.90 -15.17
CA GLU A 145 17.61 17.26 -15.77
C GLU A 145 17.81 15.79 -15.34
N LEU A 146 17.02 15.33 -14.38
CA LEU A 146 17.16 13.98 -13.81
C LEU A 146 16.47 12.90 -14.64
N SER A 147 16.91 11.66 -14.50
CA SER A 147 16.18 10.50 -14.99
C SER A 147 14.81 10.33 -14.27
N GLY A 148 13.87 9.60 -14.87
CA GLY A 148 12.56 9.36 -14.26
C GLY A 148 12.65 8.73 -12.86
N GLY A 149 13.55 7.75 -12.66
CA GLY A 149 13.77 7.14 -11.35
C GLY A 149 14.35 8.10 -10.32
N GLN A 150 15.32 8.96 -10.72
CA GLN A 150 15.87 9.99 -9.84
C GLN A 150 14.81 11.04 -9.45
N LYS A 151 14.00 11.52 -10.41
CA LYS A 151 12.87 12.41 -10.14
C LYS A 151 11.91 11.83 -9.12
N ARG A 152 11.58 10.54 -9.27
CA ARG A 152 10.70 9.83 -8.34
C ARG A 152 11.28 9.77 -6.93
N ARG A 153 12.59 9.50 -6.80
CA ARG A 153 13.29 9.55 -5.50
C ARG A 153 13.19 10.94 -4.86
N VAL A 154 13.39 12.00 -5.63
CA VAL A 154 13.23 13.39 -5.15
C VAL A 154 11.80 13.64 -4.63
N ALA A 155 10.78 13.23 -5.37
CA ALA A 155 9.39 13.44 -4.98
C ALA A 155 9.01 12.63 -3.72
N VAL A 156 9.47 11.38 -3.60
CA VAL A 156 9.28 10.57 -2.39
C VAL A 156 10.03 11.19 -1.20
N ALA A 157 11.28 11.64 -1.39
CA ALA A 157 12.06 12.32 -0.37
C ALA A 157 11.35 13.59 0.15
N GLY A 158 10.71 14.37 -0.75
CA GLY A 158 9.94 15.56 -0.37
C GLY A 158 8.81 15.27 0.61
N VAL A 159 8.14 14.13 0.46
CA VAL A 159 7.11 13.69 1.41
C VAL A 159 7.75 13.16 2.70
N MET A 160 8.82 12.37 2.60
CA MET A 160 9.50 11.78 3.78
C MET A 160 10.19 12.85 4.63
N ALA A 161 10.67 13.96 4.05
CA ALA A 161 11.29 15.08 4.76
C ALA A 161 10.33 15.75 5.77
N MET A 162 9.03 15.66 5.57
CA MET A 162 8.03 16.11 6.56
C MET A 162 8.00 15.22 7.81
N LYS A 163 8.58 14.01 7.77
CA LYS A 163 8.53 12.98 8.83
C LYS A 163 7.09 12.65 9.24
N PRO A 164 6.25 12.25 8.28
CA PRO A 164 4.85 11.97 8.58
C PRO A 164 4.72 10.73 9.48
N ARG A 165 3.69 10.70 10.34
CA ARG A 165 3.34 9.49 11.13
C ARG A 165 2.65 8.44 10.27
N ILE A 166 2.00 8.87 9.18
CA ILE A 166 1.32 8.02 8.21
C ILE A 166 1.88 8.34 6.83
N LEU A 167 2.40 7.35 6.12
CA LEU A 167 2.88 7.48 4.74
C LEU A 167 1.95 6.70 3.82
N VAL A 168 1.26 7.42 2.94
CA VAL A 168 0.36 6.85 1.94
C VAL A 168 1.04 6.86 0.58
N LEU A 169 1.07 5.72 -0.09
CA LEU A 169 1.76 5.53 -1.36
C LEU A 169 0.76 4.98 -2.39
N ASP A 170 0.44 5.75 -3.42
CA ASP A 170 -0.41 5.32 -4.53
C ASP A 170 0.46 4.80 -5.68
N GLU A 171 0.64 3.49 -5.75
CA GLU A 171 1.43 2.83 -6.80
C GLU A 171 2.84 3.43 -7.00
N PRO A 172 3.66 3.56 -5.94
CA PRO A 172 4.92 4.30 -6.00
C PRO A 172 5.94 3.69 -6.97
N ALA A 173 5.77 2.42 -7.33
CA ALA A 173 6.66 1.68 -8.24
C ALA A 173 6.08 1.50 -9.65
N ALA A 174 4.97 2.18 -10.00
CA ALA A 174 4.35 2.07 -11.32
C ALA A 174 5.31 2.54 -12.42
N GLY A 175 5.46 1.73 -13.47
CA GLY A 175 6.31 2.05 -14.63
C GLY A 175 7.82 1.89 -14.40
N LEU A 176 8.26 1.41 -13.24
CA LEU A 176 9.66 1.04 -12.99
C LEU A 176 9.93 -0.39 -13.45
N ASP A 177 11.18 -0.67 -13.77
CA ASP A 177 11.69 -2.02 -13.93
C ASP A 177 11.68 -2.80 -12.59
N PRO A 178 11.89 -4.11 -12.59
CA PRO A 178 11.83 -4.92 -11.37
C PRO A 178 12.84 -4.48 -10.29
N GLU A 179 14.03 -4.04 -10.69
CA GLU A 179 15.09 -3.60 -9.78
C GLU A 179 14.71 -2.28 -9.10
N GLY A 180 14.36 -1.26 -9.88
CA GLY A 180 13.93 0.04 -9.35
C GLY A 180 12.65 -0.04 -8.49
N ARG A 181 11.76 -1.01 -8.80
CA ARG A 181 10.58 -1.31 -7.96
C ARG A 181 11.01 -1.84 -6.59
N ASP A 182 11.90 -2.83 -6.59
CA ASP A 182 12.36 -3.49 -5.36
C ASP A 182 13.16 -2.51 -4.49
N ASP A 183 13.95 -1.64 -5.10
CA ASP A 183 14.70 -0.57 -4.43
C ASP A 183 13.76 0.36 -3.65
N ILE A 184 12.81 1.00 -4.34
CA ILE A 184 11.90 1.97 -3.70
C ILE A 184 11.08 1.33 -2.59
N LEU A 185 10.53 0.13 -2.80
CA LEU A 185 9.71 -0.53 -1.78
C LEU A 185 10.54 -1.01 -0.60
N SER A 186 11.79 -1.43 -0.83
CA SER A 186 12.72 -1.80 0.23
C SER A 186 13.14 -0.58 1.07
N GLU A 187 13.40 0.57 0.44
CA GLU A 187 13.69 1.84 1.10
C GLU A 187 12.52 2.28 1.98
N VAL A 188 11.28 2.21 1.47
CA VAL A 188 10.06 2.48 2.25
C VAL A 188 9.94 1.52 3.44
N LYS A 189 10.24 0.23 3.26
CA LYS A 189 10.20 -0.77 4.34
C LYS A 189 11.24 -0.48 5.42
N GLU A 190 12.45 -0.11 5.02
CA GLU A 190 13.51 0.27 5.97
C GLU A 190 13.15 1.58 6.70
N TYR A 191 12.57 2.57 6.00
CA TYR A 191 12.04 3.78 6.63
C TYR A 191 10.99 3.45 7.68
N HIS A 192 9.99 2.63 7.32
CA HIS A 192 8.95 2.15 8.24
C HIS A 192 9.56 1.47 9.49
N LYS A 193 10.53 0.56 9.31
CA LYS A 193 11.19 -0.13 10.43
C LYS A 193 11.95 0.83 11.36
N LYS A 194 12.67 1.81 10.77
CA LYS A 194 13.50 2.75 11.53
C LYS A 194 12.68 3.80 12.28
N THR A 195 11.57 4.26 11.70
CA THR A 195 10.79 5.38 12.22
C THR A 195 9.51 4.97 12.95
N GLY A 196 9.03 3.75 12.71
CA GLY A 196 7.71 3.32 13.19
C GLY A 196 6.53 3.95 12.42
N THR A 197 6.80 4.66 11.32
CA THR A 197 5.77 5.28 10.47
C THR A 197 4.77 4.24 9.98
N THR A 198 3.48 4.50 10.13
CA THR A 198 2.42 3.67 9.55
C THR A 198 2.39 3.84 8.03
N VAL A 199 2.30 2.75 7.28
CA VAL A 199 2.32 2.80 5.80
C VAL A 199 1.03 2.25 5.22
N LEU A 200 0.43 3.00 4.29
CA LEU A 200 -0.65 2.53 3.41
C LEU A 200 -0.10 2.44 1.98
N LEU A 201 0.04 1.23 1.45
CA LEU A 201 0.56 0.97 0.11
C LEU A 201 -0.54 0.49 -0.82
N VAL A 202 -0.93 1.29 -1.79
CA VAL A 202 -1.73 0.82 -2.93
C VAL A 202 -0.80 0.18 -3.95
N SER A 203 -1.06 -1.06 -4.32
CA SER A 203 -0.32 -1.75 -5.37
C SER A 203 -1.21 -2.73 -6.14
N HIS A 204 -0.94 -2.87 -7.44
CA HIS A 204 -1.51 -3.94 -8.27
C HIS A 204 -0.67 -5.23 -8.22
N SER A 205 0.52 -5.19 -7.65
CA SER A 205 1.40 -6.35 -7.47
C SER A 205 1.07 -7.09 -6.18
N MET A 206 0.54 -8.29 -6.31
CA MET A 206 0.26 -9.15 -5.16
C MET A 206 1.54 -9.62 -4.48
N GLU A 207 2.64 -9.72 -5.24
CA GLU A 207 3.98 -10.05 -4.73
C GLU A 207 4.51 -8.97 -3.81
N ASP A 208 4.35 -7.68 -4.18
CA ASP A 208 4.77 -6.56 -3.34
C ASP A 208 3.98 -6.54 -2.03
N ILE A 209 2.65 -6.67 -2.13
CA ILE A 209 1.79 -6.73 -0.94
C ILE A 209 2.18 -7.91 -0.04
N ALA A 210 2.39 -9.10 -0.61
CA ALA A 210 2.80 -10.30 0.14
C ALA A 210 4.18 -10.15 0.80
N LYS A 211 5.09 -9.37 0.19
CA LYS A 211 6.46 -9.17 0.66
C LYS A 211 6.58 -8.08 1.73
N TYR A 212 5.84 -6.99 1.60
CA TYR A 212 6.07 -5.78 2.39
C TYR A 212 5.01 -5.50 3.45
N ALA A 213 3.74 -5.87 3.19
CA ALA A 213 2.64 -5.58 4.11
C ALA A 213 2.54 -6.60 5.25
N ASN A 214 1.93 -6.18 6.38
CA ASN A 214 1.51 -7.10 7.47
C ASN A 214 -0.01 -7.28 7.49
N ARG A 215 -0.78 -6.32 6.92
CA ARG A 215 -2.23 -6.41 6.76
C ARG A 215 -2.63 -6.06 5.33
N VAL A 216 -3.78 -6.54 4.89
CA VAL A 216 -4.32 -6.24 3.56
C VAL A 216 -5.77 -5.81 3.65
N LEU A 217 -6.06 -4.65 3.04
CA LEU A 217 -7.40 -4.14 2.82
C LEU A 217 -7.78 -4.39 1.36
N VAL A 218 -8.83 -5.16 1.14
CA VAL A 218 -9.34 -5.51 -0.19
C VAL A 218 -10.57 -4.68 -0.48
N MET A 219 -10.50 -3.85 -1.51
CA MET A 219 -11.63 -3.08 -2.00
C MET A 219 -12.30 -3.74 -3.20
N SER A 220 -13.61 -3.89 -3.12
CA SER A 220 -14.45 -4.34 -4.23
C SER A 220 -15.77 -3.57 -4.24
N ASN A 221 -16.26 -3.21 -5.43
CA ASN A 221 -17.54 -2.51 -5.59
C ASN A 221 -17.71 -1.32 -4.61
N LYS A 222 -16.62 -0.52 -4.42
CA LYS A 222 -16.63 0.71 -3.59
C LYS A 222 -16.74 0.46 -2.08
N LYS A 223 -16.64 -0.80 -1.65
CA LYS A 223 -16.71 -1.28 -0.26
C LYS A 223 -15.45 -2.03 0.12
N ILE A 224 -15.26 -2.26 1.41
CA ILE A 224 -14.26 -3.20 1.91
C ILE A 224 -14.84 -4.61 1.81
N ALA A 225 -14.21 -5.46 1.00
CA ALA A 225 -14.55 -6.87 0.90
C ALA A 225 -13.84 -7.71 1.98
N MET A 226 -12.58 -7.37 2.30
CA MET A 226 -11.77 -8.05 3.33
C MET A 226 -10.82 -7.06 3.97
N TYR A 227 -10.53 -7.25 5.26
CA TYR A 227 -9.45 -6.55 5.95
C TYR A 227 -8.91 -7.46 7.07
N ASP A 228 -7.72 -8.01 6.90
CA ASP A 228 -7.06 -8.90 7.85
C ASP A 228 -5.54 -8.96 7.61
N THR A 229 -4.85 -9.86 8.31
CA THR A 229 -3.42 -10.13 8.06
C THR A 229 -3.20 -10.66 6.64
N VAL A 230 -1.98 -10.47 6.12
CA VAL A 230 -1.60 -10.94 4.78
C VAL A 230 -1.88 -12.43 4.59
N GLU A 231 -1.54 -13.25 5.61
CA GLU A 231 -1.77 -14.69 5.59
C GLU A 231 -3.24 -15.04 5.40
N LYS A 232 -4.11 -14.43 6.22
CA LYS A 232 -5.55 -14.73 6.20
C LYS A 232 -6.22 -14.27 4.89
N VAL A 233 -5.79 -13.14 4.33
CA VAL A 233 -6.33 -12.65 3.07
C VAL A 233 -5.90 -13.55 1.92
N PHE A 234 -4.62 -13.90 1.80
CA PHE A 234 -4.14 -14.76 0.72
C PHE A 234 -4.52 -16.24 0.90
N ALA A 235 -4.84 -16.70 2.11
CA ALA A 235 -5.46 -18.02 2.33
C ALA A 235 -6.87 -18.12 1.68
N ARG A 236 -7.53 -16.97 1.46
CA ARG A 236 -8.82 -16.86 0.75
C ARG A 236 -8.62 -16.60 -0.76
N ALA A 237 -7.57 -17.19 -1.35
CA ALA A 237 -7.23 -16.98 -2.75
C ALA A 237 -8.39 -17.24 -3.75
N PRO A 238 -9.24 -18.27 -3.60
CA PRO A 238 -10.41 -18.44 -4.46
C PRO A 238 -11.35 -17.23 -4.45
N GLU A 239 -11.65 -16.66 -3.28
CA GLU A 239 -12.52 -15.48 -3.15
C GLU A 239 -11.89 -14.24 -3.80
N LEU A 240 -10.56 -14.05 -3.67
CA LEU A 240 -9.86 -12.98 -4.36
C LEU A 240 -9.99 -13.09 -5.90
N LEU A 241 -9.88 -14.32 -6.43
CA LEU A 241 -10.06 -14.59 -7.85
C LEU A 241 -11.50 -14.32 -8.31
N GLU A 242 -12.52 -14.66 -7.53
CA GLU A 242 -13.93 -14.33 -7.79
C GLU A 242 -14.17 -12.82 -7.80
N LEU A 243 -13.46 -12.05 -6.97
CA LEU A 243 -13.48 -10.58 -7.00
C LEU A 243 -12.73 -9.98 -8.20
N GLY A 244 -12.20 -10.82 -9.12
CA GLY A 244 -11.42 -10.39 -10.27
C GLY A 244 -10.01 -9.92 -9.94
N LEU A 245 -9.50 -10.25 -8.76
CA LEU A 245 -8.15 -9.91 -8.33
C LEU A 245 -7.18 -11.05 -8.65
N SER A 246 -5.91 -10.73 -8.77
CA SER A 246 -4.86 -11.74 -8.86
C SER A 246 -4.46 -12.21 -7.46
N VAL A 247 -3.65 -13.25 -7.42
CA VAL A 247 -2.95 -13.73 -6.22
C VAL A 247 -1.47 -13.91 -6.57
N PRO A 248 -0.55 -13.98 -5.59
CA PRO A 248 0.86 -14.22 -5.86
C PRO A 248 1.09 -15.44 -6.75
N GLN A 249 2.10 -15.41 -7.61
CA GLN A 249 2.36 -16.50 -8.57
C GLN A 249 2.58 -17.83 -7.87
N VAL A 250 3.28 -17.82 -6.73
CA VAL A 250 3.48 -19.03 -5.92
C VAL A 250 2.15 -19.60 -5.42
N THR A 251 1.18 -18.76 -5.05
CA THR A 251 -0.17 -19.19 -4.65
C THR A 251 -0.85 -19.92 -5.81
N LYS A 252 -0.78 -19.38 -7.04
CA LYS A 252 -1.35 -20.05 -8.24
C LYS A 252 -0.72 -21.43 -8.46
N VAL A 253 0.59 -21.56 -8.29
CA VAL A 253 1.29 -22.86 -8.42
C VAL A 253 0.76 -23.84 -7.40
N PHE A 254 0.64 -23.45 -6.12
CA PHE A 254 0.15 -24.34 -5.06
C PHE A 254 -1.32 -24.71 -5.23
N LEU A 255 -2.17 -23.78 -5.65
CA LEU A 255 -3.56 -24.10 -6.03
C LEU A 255 -3.60 -25.13 -7.17
N LYS A 256 -2.75 -24.98 -8.19
CA LYS A 256 -2.68 -25.93 -9.30
C LYS A 256 -2.19 -27.32 -8.85
N LEU A 257 -1.20 -27.39 -7.99
CA LEU A 257 -0.73 -28.65 -7.40
C LEU A 257 -1.88 -29.36 -6.65
N ARG A 258 -2.68 -28.63 -5.89
CA ARG A 258 -3.86 -29.16 -5.18
C ARG A 258 -4.93 -29.68 -6.17
N GLU A 259 -5.22 -28.95 -7.25
CA GLU A 259 -6.12 -29.41 -8.31
C GLU A 259 -5.63 -30.73 -8.92
N MET A 260 -4.32 -30.90 -9.07
CA MET A 260 -3.71 -32.15 -9.53
C MET A 260 -3.74 -33.28 -8.48
N GLY A 261 -4.23 -32.96 -7.28
CA GLY A 261 -4.37 -33.94 -6.18
C GLY A 261 -3.14 -34.05 -5.29
N VAL A 262 -2.19 -33.11 -5.36
CA VAL A 262 -1.02 -33.08 -4.47
C VAL A 262 -1.40 -32.47 -3.13
N ASP A 263 -1.03 -33.14 -2.03
CA ASP A 263 -1.26 -32.65 -0.65
C ASP A 263 -0.21 -31.60 -0.26
N VAL A 264 -0.51 -30.35 -0.61
CA VAL A 264 0.28 -29.17 -0.25
C VAL A 264 -0.63 -28.09 0.34
N PRO A 265 -0.12 -27.17 1.18
CA PRO A 265 -0.91 -26.07 1.73
C PRO A 265 -1.50 -25.16 0.63
N ALA A 266 -2.68 -24.59 0.89
CA ALA A 266 -3.33 -23.63 -0.03
C ALA A 266 -2.95 -22.17 0.25
N ASP A 267 -2.37 -21.91 1.43
CA ASP A 267 -2.09 -20.58 1.99
C ASP A 267 -0.65 -20.10 1.71
N VAL A 268 0.00 -20.66 0.70
CA VAL A 268 1.37 -20.28 0.32
C VAL A 268 1.34 -19.02 -0.54
N TYR A 269 1.90 -17.93 -0.04
CA TYR A 269 1.86 -16.62 -0.69
C TYR A 269 3.23 -15.96 -0.88
N THR A 270 4.32 -16.54 -0.34
CA THR A 270 5.69 -16.05 -0.54
C THR A 270 6.61 -17.13 -1.08
N VAL A 271 7.64 -16.73 -1.85
CA VAL A 271 8.63 -17.67 -2.40
C VAL A 271 9.39 -18.42 -1.30
N PRO A 272 9.89 -17.79 -0.21
CA PRO A 272 10.55 -18.53 0.87
C PRO A 272 9.65 -19.58 1.52
N TYR A 273 8.37 -19.26 1.71
CA TYR A 273 7.40 -20.21 2.26
C TYR A 273 7.13 -21.36 1.27
N ALA A 274 6.99 -21.07 -0.02
CA ALA A 274 6.85 -22.08 -1.07
C ALA A 274 8.03 -23.06 -1.09
N VAL A 275 9.26 -22.56 -1.04
CA VAL A 275 10.47 -23.40 -0.99
C VAL A 275 10.44 -24.31 0.22
N LYS A 276 10.10 -23.81 1.41
CA LYS A 276 9.97 -24.60 2.63
C LYS A 276 8.96 -25.75 2.44
N MET A 277 7.77 -25.44 1.92
CA MET A 277 6.70 -26.44 1.74
C MET A 277 7.05 -27.48 0.67
N ILE A 278 7.72 -27.09 -0.42
CA ILE A 278 8.19 -28.03 -1.44
C ILE A 278 9.26 -28.98 -0.87
N LEU A 279 10.21 -28.47 -0.09
CA LEU A 279 11.24 -29.30 0.55
C LEU A 279 10.63 -30.25 1.58
N GLU A 280 9.62 -29.82 2.31
CA GLU A 280 8.88 -30.67 3.25
C GLU A 280 8.11 -31.77 2.52
N ALA A 281 7.37 -31.43 1.46
CA ALA A 281 6.69 -32.42 0.62
C ALA A 281 7.68 -33.43 0.02
N LYS A 282 8.86 -32.98 -0.43
CA LYS A 282 9.92 -33.88 -0.91
C LYS A 282 10.38 -34.85 0.19
N ARG A 283 10.61 -34.37 1.42
CA ARG A 283 11.03 -35.23 2.54
C ARG A 283 9.97 -36.25 2.87
N ARG A 284 8.69 -35.87 2.91
CA ARG A 284 7.54 -36.79 3.13
C ARG A 284 7.50 -37.89 2.06
N ARG A 285 7.66 -37.50 0.79
CA ARG A 285 7.72 -38.47 -0.32
C ARG A 285 8.89 -39.46 -0.15
N ASP A 286 10.08 -38.93 0.16
CA ASP A 286 11.30 -39.74 0.31
C ASP A 286 11.21 -40.67 1.55
N ALA A 287 10.38 -40.32 2.52
CA ALA A 287 10.00 -41.17 3.67
C ALA A 287 8.87 -42.18 3.36
N GLY A 288 8.37 -42.25 2.13
CA GLY A 288 7.32 -43.14 1.70
C GLY A 288 5.89 -42.70 2.09
N GLU A 289 5.70 -41.45 2.52
CA GLU A 289 4.38 -40.89 2.80
C GLU A 289 3.63 -40.56 1.51
N SER A 290 2.30 -40.74 1.52
CA SER A 290 1.45 -40.34 0.42
C SER A 290 1.32 -38.82 0.33
N LEU A 291 1.61 -38.23 -0.84
CA LEU A 291 1.35 -36.84 -1.16
C LEU A 291 0.04 -36.63 -1.92
N VAL A 292 -0.87 -37.59 -1.87
CA VAL A 292 -2.17 -37.52 -2.53
C VAL A 292 -3.21 -36.99 -1.55
N LEU A 293 -3.92 -35.92 -1.92
CA LEU A 293 -5.05 -35.40 -1.14
C LEU A 293 -6.11 -36.49 -0.91
N PRO A 294 -6.63 -36.66 0.33
CA PRO A 294 -7.78 -37.50 0.58
C PRO A 294 -8.94 -37.18 -0.36
N ARG A 295 -9.67 -38.18 -0.82
CA ARG A 295 -10.76 -38.01 -1.82
C ARG A 295 -11.85 -37.05 -1.37
N GLU A 296 -12.09 -36.87 -0.08
CA GLU A 296 -13.09 -35.94 0.48
C GLU A 296 -12.71 -34.48 0.29
N ALA A 297 -11.44 -34.11 0.10
CA ALA A 297 -11.01 -32.76 -0.16
C ALA A 297 -11.23 -32.31 -1.62
N LYS A 298 -11.45 -33.27 -2.55
CA LYS A 298 -11.71 -32.97 -3.97
C LYS A 298 -13.13 -32.45 -4.24
N GLN A 299 -14.10 -32.71 -3.34
CA GLN A 299 -15.51 -32.37 -3.59
C GLN A 299 -15.91 -30.97 -3.09
N LYS A 300 -15.08 -30.29 -2.29
CA LYS A 300 -15.37 -28.93 -1.80
C LYS A 300 -14.88 -27.78 -2.70
N GLY A 301 -14.23 -28.11 -3.82
CA GLY A 301 -13.75 -27.12 -4.79
C GLY A 301 -14.51 -27.08 -6.11
N GLY A 302 -15.62 -27.80 -6.22
CA GLY A 302 -16.31 -27.94 -7.51
C GLY A 302 -17.78 -28.28 -7.40
N ALA A 303 -18.56 -27.52 -6.62
CA ALA A 303 -20.01 -27.57 -6.70
C ALA A 303 -20.58 -26.29 -6.08
N ASP A 304 -20.80 -25.32 -6.91
CA ASP A 304 -21.99 -24.47 -6.98
C ASP A 304 -21.83 -23.56 -8.20
N GLY A 305 -22.20 -24.10 -9.34
CA GLY A 305 -22.33 -23.42 -10.60
C GLY A 305 -23.52 -24.00 -11.35
N CYS A 306 -24.69 -23.52 -11.02
CA CYS A 306 -25.88 -23.50 -11.89
C CYS A 306 -26.54 -22.15 -11.72
#